data_f7b44398da7e29ac00e3cd5b6d590827
#
_entry.id   f7b44398da7e29ac00e3cd5b6d590827
#
_cell.length_a   1.000
_cell.length_b   1.000
_cell.length_c   1.000
_cell.angle_alpha   90.00
_cell.angle_beta   90.00
_cell.angle_gamma   90.00
#
_symmetry.space_group_name_H-M   'P 1'
#
loop_
_entity.id
_entity.type
_entity.pdbx_description
1 polymer ?
#
loop_
_entity_poly.entity_id
_entity_poly.type
_entity_poly.pdbx_seq_one_letter_code
_entity_poly.pdbx_strand_id
1 'polypeptide(L)'
;MLPADDVGVELVAGSLALLTRQATLMRLHDLVSARGRLTLERSAYPLLNQILALQGAAGGGRLTDVAAGLKVAVPTVSRQVRQLEDLGLVVRTQDPIDGRAVLLEVTEAGVDVLQRMREEWRLTVAAILEPWPEKDREILGELLERFVLERLALRA
;
A
#
# COMPACT_ATOMS: atom_id res chain seq x y z
N MET A 1 12.30 -27.46 8.93
CA MET A 1 10.87 -27.17 8.69
C MET A 1 10.17 -27.21 10.04
N LEU A 2 9.54 -26.08 10.44
CA LEU A 2 8.79 -26.02 11.69
C LEU A 2 7.55 -26.94 11.57
N PRO A 3 7.17 -27.65 12.65
CA PRO A 3 5.93 -28.43 12.67
C PRO A 3 4.72 -27.48 12.51
N ALA A 4 3.67 -27.99 11.82
CA ALA A 4 2.47 -27.19 11.58
C ALA A 4 1.67 -26.88 12.86
N ASP A 5 1.89 -27.65 13.91
CA ASP A 5 1.28 -27.51 15.23
C ASP A 5 2.14 -26.68 16.24
N ASP A 6 3.17 -25.96 15.75
CA ASP A 6 3.90 -25.01 16.57
C ASP A 6 2.96 -23.86 16.99
N VAL A 7 2.84 -23.67 18.31
CA VAL A 7 1.95 -22.67 18.91
C VAL A 7 2.23 -21.26 18.40
N GLY A 8 3.49 -20.92 18.17
CA GLY A 8 3.89 -19.62 17.62
C GLY A 8 3.43 -19.46 16.18
N VAL A 9 3.57 -20.49 15.36
CA VAL A 9 3.09 -20.50 13.97
C VAL A 9 1.57 -20.33 13.91
N GLU A 10 0.84 -21.07 14.73
CA GLU A 10 -0.62 -20.99 14.83
C GLU A 10 -1.10 -19.59 15.24
N LEU A 11 -0.48 -18.98 16.24
CA LEU A 11 -0.80 -17.61 16.67
C LEU A 11 -0.56 -16.58 15.57
N VAL A 12 0.58 -16.67 14.89
CA VAL A 12 0.90 -15.76 13.77
C VAL A 12 -0.06 -15.98 12.61
N ALA A 13 -0.29 -17.24 12.19
CA ALA A 13 -1.19 -17.56 11.09
C ALA A 13 -2.64 -17.10 11.36
N GLY A 14 -3.15 -17.36 12.57
CA GLY A 14 -4.47 -16.92 13.01
C GLY A 14 -4.61 -15.40 13.03
N SER A 15 -3.60 -14.69 13.57
CA SER A 15 -3.57 -13.22 13.61
C SER A 15 -3.53 -12.62 12.20
N LEU A 16 -2.71 -13.15 11.31
CA LEU A 16 -2.66 -12.73 9.91
C LEU A 16 -3.97 -13.00 9.19
N ALA A 17 -4.61 -14.15 9.44
CA ALA A 17 -5.92 -14.47 8.86
C ALA A 17 -7.00 -13.48 9.31
N LEU A 18 -6.98 -13.06 10.58
CA LEU A 18 -7.89 -12.03 11.09
C LEU A 18 -7.62 -10.65 10.47
N LEU A 19 -6.35 -10.25 10.37
CA LEU A 19 -5.96 -8.98 9.75
C LEU A 19 -6.31 -8.92 8.26
N THR A 20 -6.19 -10.04 7.55
CA THR A 20 -6.49 -10.12 6.11
C THR A 20 -7.96 -10.28 5.79
N ARG A 21 -8.82 -10.55 6.77
CA ARG A 21 -10.26 -10.55 6.54
C ARG A 21 -10.71 -9.18 6.02
N GLN A 22 -11.43 -9.19 4.92
CA GLN A 22 -11.87 -7.99 4.22
C GLN A 22 -12.56 -6.97 5.15
N ALA A 23 -13.34 -7.43 6.12
CA ALA A 23 -14.01 -6.56 7.11
C ALA A 23 -13.01 -5.81 8.02
N THR A 24 -11.89 -6.44 8.41
CA THR A 24 -10.88 -5.80 9.25
C THR A 24 -10.09 -4.75 8.46
N LEU A 25 -9.68 -5.09 7.23
CA LEU A 25 -9.02 -4.14 6.33
C LEU A 25 -9.94 -2.95 5.99
N MET A 26 -11.24 -3.21 5.84
CA MET A 26 -12.25 -2.17 5.63
C MET A 26 -12.32 -1.19 6.80
N ARG A 27 -12.39 -1.68 8.03
CA ARG A 27 -12.44 -0.83 9.23
C ARG A 27 -11.19 0.02 9.40
N LEU A 28 -10.00 -0.56 9.16
CA LEU A 28 -8.74 0.19 9.24
C LEU A 28 -8.67 1.31 8.19
N HIS A 29 -9.07 1.02 6.95
CA HIS A 29 -9.14 2.05 5.92
C HIS A 29 -10.12 3.17 6.29
N ASP A 30 -11.31 2.82 6.79
CA ASP A 30 -12.33 3.79 7.16
C ASP A 30 -11.87 4.66 8.35
N LEU A 31 -11.14 4.09 9.32
CA LEU A 31 -10.54 4.84 10.43
C LEU A 31 -9.49 5.85 9.93
N VAL A 32 -8.59 5.43 9.04
CA VAL A 32 -7.57 6.30 8.44
C VAL A 32 -8.22 7.41 7.63
N SER A 33 -9.18 7.06 6.75
CA SER A 33 -9.87 8.03 5.90
C SER A 33 -10.71 9.03 6.69
N ALA A 34 -11.39 8.58 7.74
CA ALA A 34 -12.20 9.44 8.61
C ALA A 34 -11.35 10.47 9.36
N ARG A 35 -10.17 10.07 9.86
CA ARG A 35 -9.22 10.98 10.52
C ARG A 35 -8.62 12.00 9.54
N GLY A 36 -8.16 11.53 8.37
CA GLY A 36 -7.51 12.35 7.36
C GLY A 36 -8.46 13.21 6.52
N ARG A 37 -9.78 13.09 6.70
CA ARG A 37 -10.80 13.72 5.84
C ARG A 37 -10.56 13.46 4.35
N LEU A 38 -10.03 12.26 4.03
CA LEU A 38 -9.73 11.85 2.66
C LEU A 38 -10.92 11.08 2.08
N THR A 39 -11.45 11.55 0.96
CA THR A 39 -12.59 10.94 0.26
C THR A 39 -12.16 10.02 -0.90
N LEU A 40 -10.97 9.44 -0.79
CA LEU A 40 -10.43 8.55 -1.81
C LEU A 40 -10.96 7.13 -1.69
N GLU A 41 -11.16 6.47 -2.83
CA GLU A 41 -11.46 5.04 -2.85
C GLU A 41 -10.27 4.23 -2.26
N ARG A 42 -10.57 3.09 -1.64
CA ARG A 42 -9.55 2.21 -1.03
C ARG A 42 -8.45 1.76 -1.97
N SER A 43 -8.78 1.63 -3.24
CA SER A 43 -7.85 1.26 -4.30
C SER A 43 -6.86 2.37 -4.67
N ALA A 44 -7.11 3.61 -4.29
CA ALA A 44 -6.28 4.76 -4.64
C ALA A 44 -4.89 4.69 -4.01
N TYR A 45 -4.80 4.29 -2.72
CA TYR A 45 -3.51 4.24 -2.02
C TYR A 45 -2.52 3.23 -2.63
N PRO A 46 -2.86 1.93 -2.82
CA PRO A 46 -1.95 1.01 -3.46
C PRO A 46 -1.62 1.41 -4.91
N LEU A 47 -2.58 2.01 -5.63
CA LEU A 47 -2.36 2.46 -6.99
C LEU A 47 -1.37 3.62 -7.07
N LEU A 48 -1.53 4.67 -6.25
CA LEU A 48 -0.60 5.79 -6.16
C LEU A 48 0.81 5.33 -5.75
N ASN A 49 0.92 4.43 -4.75
CA ASN A 49 2.23 3.90 -4.34
C ASN A 49 2.91 3.10 -5.46
N GLN A 50 2.17 2.30 -6.22
CA GLN A 50 2.72 1.54 -7.34
C GLN A 50 3.22 2.46 -8.45
N ILE A 51 2.46 3.50 -8.80
CA ILE A 51 2.88 4.50 -9.81
C ILE A 51 4.14 5.22 -9.31
N LEU A 52 4.16 5.69 -8.06
CA LEU A 52 5.29 6.40 -7.47
C LEU A 52 6.56 5.54 -7.42
N ALA A 53 6.43 4.25 -7.12
CA ALA A 53 7.57 3.31 -7.13
C ALA A 53 8.18 3.15 -8.54
N LEU A 54 7.34 3.05 -9.57
CA LEU A 54 7.78 2.98 -10.96
C LEU A 54 8.38 4.31 -11.43
N GLN A 55 7.83 5.45 -11.00
CA GLN A 55 8.34 6.78 -11.29
C GLN A 55 9.76 6.96 -10.74
N GLY A 56 10.02 6.53 -9.49
CA GLY A 56 11.36 6.57 -8.89
C GLY A 56 12.38 5.63 -9.55
N ALA A 57 11.92 4.49 -10.08
CA ALA A 57 12.80 3.48 -10.68
C ALA A 57 13.08 3.71 -12.18
N ALA A 58 12.10 4.25 -12.93
CA ALA A 58 12.15 4.32 -14.40
C ALA A 58 11.59 5.62 -14.98
N GLY A 59 11.40 6.66 -14.17
CA GLY A 59 10.86 7.95 -14.61
C GLY A 59 9.36 7.95 -14.89
N GLY A 60 8.66 6.85 -14.61
CA GLY A 60 7.22 6.69 -14.82
C GLY A 60 6.85 5.22 -15.06
N GLY A 61 5.58 4.89 -14.91
CA GLY A 61 5.08 3.52 -15.10
C GLY A 61 4.09 3.44 -16.26
N ARG A 62 4.24 2.47 -17.15
CA ARG A 62 3.19 2.16 -18.13
C ARG A 62 1.99 1.54 -17.41
N LEU A 63 0.80 1.76 -17.93
CA LEU A 63 -0.43 1.22 -17.35
C LEU A 63 -0.38 -0.31 -17.14
N THR A 64 0.28 -1.03 -18.07
CA THR A 64 0.51 -2.48 -17.99
C THR A 64 1.39 -2.87 -16.82
N ASP A 65 2.44 -2.10 -16.54
CA ASP A 65 3.41 -2.37 -15.48
C ASP A 65 2.77 -2.13 -14.11
N VAL A 66 1.98 -1.06 -14.01
CA VAL A 66 1.16 -0.77 -12.82
C VAL A 66 0.16 -1.91 -12.56
N ALA A 67 -0.53 -2.37 -13.59
CA ALA A 67 -1.49 -3.47 -13.49
C ALA A 67 -0.83 -4.79 -13.07
N ALA A 68 0.34 -5.09 -13.65
CA ALA A 68 1.14 -6.27 -13.30
C ALA A 68 1.62 -6.23 -11.85
N GLY A 69 2.15 -5.09 -11.40
CA GLY A 69 2.61 -4.91 -10.01
C GLY A 69 1.50 -5.08 -8.98
N LEU A 70 0.31 -4.59 -9.29
CA LEU A 70 -0.88 -4.72 -8.43
C LEU A 70 -1.59 -6.09 -8.59
N LYS A 71 -1.24 -6.88 -9.60
CA LYS A 71 -1.95 -8.13 -9.98
C LYS A 71 -3.44 -7.91 -10.25
N VAL A 72 -3.77 -6.81 -10.91
CA VAL A 72 -5.12 -6.38 -11.26
C VAL A 72 -5.23 -6.28 -12.79
N ALA A 73 -6.42 -6.55 -13.33
CA ALA A 73 -6.67 -6.43 -14.77
C ALA A 73 -6.49 -4.98 -15.26
N VAL A 74 -5.84 -4.79 -16.41
CA VAL A 74 -5.56 -3.48 -17.02
C VAL A 74 -6.82 -2.59 -17.13
N PRO A 75 -8.01 -3.07 -17.54
CA PRO A 75 -9.21 -2.25 -17.60
C PRO A 75 -9.63 -1.67 -16.24
N THR A 76 -9.44 -2.44 -15.16
CA THR A 76 -9.74 -1.98 -13.80
C THR A 76 -8.80 -0.85 -13.38
N VAL A 77 -7.49 -1.05 -13.60
CA VAL A 77 -6.48 -0.02 -13.31
C VAL A 77 -6.71 1.22 -14.16
N SER A 78 -7.05 1.07 -15.45
CA SER A 78 -7.35 2.20 -16.33
C SER A 78 -8.49 3.08 -15.82
N ARG A 79 -9.56 2.46 -15.28
CA ARG A 79 -10.68 3.19 -14.69
C ARG A 79 -10.27 3.94 -13.42
N GLN A 80 -9.50 3.28 -12.55
CA GLN A 80 -9.01 3.89 -11.32
C GLN A 80 -8.03 5.03 -11.57
N VAL A 81 -7.13 4.87 -12.56
CA VAL A 81 -6.21 5.94 -12.98
C VAL A 81 -7.00 7.18 -13.44
N ARG A 82 -8.06 7.03 -14.25
CA ARG A 82 -8.89 8.17 -14.64
C ARG A 82 -9.46 8.92 -13.45
N GLN A 83 -9.95 8.22 -12.42
CA GLN A 83 -10.44 8.86 -11.20
C GLN A 83 -9.34 9.67 -10.49
N LEU A 84 -8.11 9.16 -10.47
CA LEU A 84 -6.97 9.89 -9.90
C LEU A 84 -6.51 11.06 -10.76
N GLU A 85 -6.63 10.96 -12.09
CA GLU A 85 -6.40 12.06 -13.04
C GLU A 85 -7.44 13.18 -12.84
N ASP A 86 -8.73 12.83 -12.72
CA ASP A 86 -9.82 13.78 -12.45
C ASP A 86 -9.62 14.54 -11.14
N LEU A 87 -8.96 13.91 -10.15
CA LEU A 87 -8.60 14.51 -8.87
C LEU A 87 -7.25 15.26 -8.91
N GLY A 88 -6.55 15.26 -10.03
CA GLY A 88 -5.24 15.89 -10.17
C GLY A 88 -4.10 15.21 -9.43
N LEU A 89 -4.27 13.95 -9.02
CA LEU A 89 -3.27 13.19 -8.25
C LEU A 89 -2.28 12.40 -9.11
N VAL A 90 -2.66 12.15 -10.36
CA VAL A 90 -1.87 11.46 -11.39
C VAL A 90 -1.95 12.25 -12.68
N VAL A 91 -0.88 12.25 -13.46
CA VAL A 91 -0.83 12.79 -14.81
C VAL A 91 -0.30 11.74 -15.78
N ARG A 92 -0.66 11.90 -17.06
CA ARG A 92 -0.07 11.16 -18.17
C ARG A 92 0.98 11.99 -18.84
N THR A 93 2.16 11.44 -19.00
CA THR A 93 3.28 12.03 -19.73
C THR A 93 3.66 11.15 -20.91
N GLN A 94 4.28 11.73 -21.90
CA GLN A 94 4.82 10.97 -23.04
C GLN A 94 6.15 10.33 -22.61
N ASP A 95 6.34 9.06 -22.93
CA ASP A 95 7.61 8.37 -22.67
C ASP A 95 8.73 9.04 -23.49
N PRO A 96 9.77 9.58 -22.84
CA PRO A 96 10.85 10.30 -23.53
C PRO A 96 11.69 9.41 -24.44
N ILE A 97 11.64 8.09 -24.26
CA ILE A 97 12.38 7.10 -25.05
C ILE A 97 11.51 6.54 -26.17
N ASP A 98 10.27 6.20 -25.86
CA ASP A 98 9.29 5.69 -26.80
C ASP A 98 8.10 6.65 -26.88
N GLY A 99 8.20 7.64 -27.74
CA GLY A 99 7.17 8.69 -27.90
C GLY A 99 5.76 8.18 -28.27
N ARG A 100 5.60 6.87 -28.50
CA ARG A 100 4.28 6.23 -28.70
C ARG A 100 3.69 5.72 -27.39
N ALA A 101 4.48 5.60 -26.34
CA ALA A 101 4.06 5.12 -25.04
C ALA A 101 3.69 6.30 -24.12
N VAL A 102 2.77 6.03 -23.21
CA VAL A 102 2.32 6.95 -22.17
C VAL A 102 2.73 6.41 -20.82
N LEU A 103 3.37 7.25 -20.02
CA LEU A 103 3.75 6.99 -18.64
C LEU A 103 2.74 7.64 -17.70
N LEU A 104 2.58 7.03 -16.54
CA LEU A 104 1.81 7.56 -15.42
C LEU A 104 2.78 8.11 -14.38
N GLU A 105 2.50 9.29 -13.89
CA GLU A 105 3.28 9.95 -12.85
C GLU A 105 2.36 10.48 -11.75
N VAL A 106 2.80 10.33 -10.50
CA VAL A 106 2.14 10.94 -9.35
C VAL A 106 2.52 12.41 -9.28
N THR A 107 1.54 13.29 -9.15
CA THR A 107 1.75 14.73 -8.98
C THR A 107 2.22 15.07 -7.56
N GLU A 108 2.65 16.32 -7.33
CA GLU A 108 2.93 16.83 -5.97
C GLU A 108 1.70 16.65 -5.06
N ALA A 109 0.50 16.96 -5.56
CA ALA A 109 -0.74 16.75 -4.81
C ALA A 109 -0.97 15.26 -4.47
N GLY A 110 -0.61 14.35 -5.38
CA GLY A 110 -0.65 12.91 -5.14
C GLY A 110 0.35 12.46 -4.07
N VAL A 111 1.56 13.02 -4.09
CA VAL A 111 2.58 12.77 -3.05
C VAL A 111 2.10 13.27 -1.68
N ASP A 112 1.51 14.47 -1.61
CA ASP A 112 0.95 15.02 -0.38
C ASP A 112 -0.17 14.15 0.20
N VAL A 113 -1.01 13.60 -0.67
CA VAL A 113 -2.06 12.63 -0.26
C VAL A 113 -1.43 11.37 0.34
N LEU A 114 -0.41 10.81 -0.31
CA LEU A 114 0.30 9.63 0.21
C LEU A 114 0.95 9.89 1.55
N GLN A 115 1.56 11.06 1.74
CA GLN A 115 2.18 11.44 3.02
C GLN A 115 1.14 11.57 4.13
N ARG A 116 0.01 12.23 3.85
CA ARG A 116 -1.10 12.34 4.80
C ARG A 116 -1.66 10.97 5.18
N MET A 117 -1.86 10.08 4.22
CA MET A 117 -2.33 8.73 4.51
C MET A 117 -1.34 7.93 5.37
N ARG A 118 -0.02 8.07 5.13
CA ARG A 118 1.01 7.44 5.97
C ARG A 118 0.97 7.96 7.41
N GLU A 119 0.81 9.26 7.58
CA GLU A 119 0.73 9.86 8.91
C GLU A 119 -0.54 9.42 9.66
N GLU A 120 -1.69 9.41 9.01
CA GLU A 120 -2.93 8.92 9.60
C GLU A 120 -2.85 7.42 9.97
N TRP A 121 -2.19 6.62 9.13
CA TRP A 121 -1.89 5.23 9.45
C TRP A 121 -0.99 5.12 10.69
N ARG A 122 0.08 5.91 10.76
CA ARG A 122 1.00 5.95 11.90
C ARG A 122 0.26 6.31 13.19
N LEU A 123 -0.59 7.35 13.15
CA LEU A 123 -1.41 7.76 14.29
C LEU A 123 -2.41 6.67 14.71
N THR A 124 -3.00 5.97 13.74
CA THR A 124 -3.92 4.86 14.02
C THR A 124 -3.21 3.71 14.72
N VAL A 125 -2.03 3.32 14.23
CA VAL A 125 -1.20 2.29 14.86
C VAL A 125 -0.74 2.73 16.25
N ALA A 126 -0.31 3.99 16.40
CA ALA A 126 0.07 4.54 17.70
C ALA A 126 -1.05 4.44 18.73
N ALA A 127 -2.28 4.77 18.34
CA ALA A 127 -3.44 4.67 19.23
C ALA A 127 -3.78 3.21 19.63
N ILE A 128 -3.57 2.25 18.72
CA ILE A 128 -3.75 0.82 19.02
C ILE A 128 -2.70 0.34 20.03
N LEU A 129 -1.47 0.82 19.88
CA LEU A 129 -0.33 0.41 20.69
C LEU A 129 -0.13 1.24 21.98
N GLU A 130 -0.91 2.31 22.17
CA GLU A 130 -0.80 3.18 23.35
C GLU A 130 -0.81 2.40 24.70
N PRO A 131 -1.72 1.42 24.92
CA PRO A 131 -1.76 0.67 26.19
C PRO A 131 -0.63 -0.35 26.33
N TRP A 132 0.21 -0.55 25.32
CA TRP A 132 1.27 -1.56 25.33
C TRP A 132 2.55 -1.01 25.99
N PRO A 133 3.29 -1.84 26.75
CA PRO A 133 4.64 -1.49 27.22
C PRO A 133 5.54 -1.12 26.03
N GLU A 134 6.45 -0.16 26.24
CA GLU A 134 7.38 0.29 25.20
C GLU A 134 8.19 -0.85 24.58
N LYS A 135 8.73 -1.73 25.44
CA LYS A 135 9.49 -2.91 25.02
C LYS A 135 8.69 -3.84 24.11
N ASP A 136 7.41 -4.05 24.38
CA ASP A 136 6.57 -4.93 23.57
C ASP A 136 6.28 -4.30 22.19
N ARG A 137 6.16 -2.95 22.12
CA ARG A 137 6.01 -2.21 20.87
C ARG A 137 7.26 -2.35 19.99
N GLU A 138 8.44 -2.22 20.58
CA GLU A 138 9.74 -2.39 19.90
C GLU A 138 9.88 -3.82 19.36
N ILE A 139 9.67 -4.82 20.21
CA ILE A 139 9.75 -6.25 19.83
C ILE A 139 8.77 -6.55 18.68
N LEU A 140 7.53 -6.08 18.78
CA LEU A 140 6.55 -6.27 17.70
C LEU A 140 7.04 -5.66 16.40
N GLY A 141 7.60 -4.44 16.43
CA GLY A 141 8.14 -3.77 15.26
C GLY A 141 9.25 -4.56 14.60
N GLU A 142 10.26 -4.98 15.37
CA GLU A 142 11.40 -5.78 14.89
C GLU A 142 10.96 -7.12 14.29
N LEU A 143 10.05 -7.83 14.96
CA LEU A 143 9.55 -9.13 14.50
C LEU A 143 8.72 -9.00 13.23
N LEU A 144 7.88 -7.98 13.11
CA LEU A 144 7.09 -7.72 11.90
C LEU A 144 7.98 -7.32 10.73
N GLU A 145 8.99 -6.48 10.94
CA GLU A 145 9.95 -6.10 9.90
C GLU A 145 10.67 -7.34 9.37
N ARG A 146 11.23 -8.17 10.27
CA ARG A 146 11.89 -9.42 9.89
C ARG A 146 10.95 -10.34 9.11
N PHE A 147 9.72 -10.53 9.57
CA PHE A 147 8.73 -11.37 8.90
C PHE A 147 8.44 -10.88 7.47
N VAL A 148 8.30 -9.56 7.27
CA VAL A 148 8.04 -8.97 5.95
C VAL A 148 9.23 -9.16 5.02
N LEU A 149 10.46 -8.91 5.50
CA LEU A 149 11.69 -9.05 4.70
C LEU A 149 11.92 -10.50 4.27
N GLU A 150 11.76 -11.47 5.17
CA GLU A 150 11.88 -12.90 4.85
C GLU A 150 10.82 -13.34 3.84
N ARG A 151 9.57 -12.86 3.96
CA ARG A 151 8.52 -13.15 2.99
C ARG A 151 8.83 -12.59 1.59
N LEU A 152 9.44 -11.42 1.52
CA LEU A 152 9.85 -10.81 0.24
C LEU A 152 10.97 -11.63 -0.42
N ALA A 153 11.95 -12.11 0.36
CA ALA A 153 13.04 -12.96 -0.11
C ALA A 153 12.55 -14.31 -0.67
N LEU A 154 11.46 -14.88 -0.12
CA LEU A 154 10.86 -16.13 -0.62
C LEU A 154 10.17 -15.99 -1.99
N ARG A 155 10.02 -14.77 -2.51
CA ARG A 155 9.37 -14.50 -3.82
C ARG A 155 10.35 -14.14 -4.94
N ALA A 156 11.62 -13.94 -4.59
CA ALA A 156 12.72 -13.69 -5.52
C ALA A 156 13.29 -15.01 -6.06
#